data_f5c4e34e2c87bbc3a4e277157430a456
#
_entry.id   f5c4e34e2c87bbc3a4e277157430a456
#
_cell.length_a   1.000
_cell.length_b   1.000
_cell.length_c   1.000
_cell.angle_alpha   90.00
_cell.angle_beta   90.00
_cell.angle_gamma   90.00
#
_symmetry.space_group_name_H-M   'P 1'
#
loop_
_entity.id
_entity.type
_entity.pdbx_description
1 polymer ?
#
loop_
_entity_poly.entity_id
_entity_poly.type
_entity_poly.pdbx_seq_one_letter_code
_entity_poly.pdbx_strand_id
1 'polypeptide(L)'
;RSGTADNLVITNNITQDYVDFVKALPREDAAAIHLDYGLDAGNNIYTDFKAEHDGQAQNMSLTAIRTIYTAVLKETKFAQYATYVTNLTQNFRQAPSDDAYLTEQYDLIEGGLAHAADEVMIVVNKNTELTDLLLAQLGYYSQEEFMNLVYKASDDPLYDESLDKERFSYDELVGRSFVWYPNDEIFLASANPFSPFTYHAYGEGLENGIEL
;
A
#
# COMPACT_ATOMS: atom_id res chain seq x y z
N ARG A 1 -13.51 -3.33 43.55
CA ARG A 1 -13.90 -4.21 42.41
C ARG A 1 -13.08 -3.82 41.22
N SER A 2 -11.92 -4.42 41.12
CA SER A 2 -11.12 -4.46 39.89
C SER A 2 -11.56 -5.72 39.14
N GLY A 3 -12.36 -5.62 38.12
CA GLY A 3 -12.85 -6.85 37.48
C GLY A 3 -13.57 -6.68 36.15
N THR A 4 -13.62 -5.48 35.60
CA THR A 4 -14.42 -5.24 34.41
C THR A 4 -13.60 -4.99 33.14
N ALA A 5 -12.31 -4.72 33.24
CA ALA A 5 -11.46 -4.54 32.06
C ALA A 5 -10.94 -5.87 31.48
N ASP A 6 -10.61 -6.83 32.34
CA ASP A 6 -10.06 -8.13 31.91
C ASP A 6 -11.09 -9.02 31.16
N ASN A 7 -12.38 -8.73 31.33
CA ASN A 7 -13.45 -9.46 30.64
C ASN A 7 -13.83 -8.86 29.27
N LEU A 8 -13.23 -7.73 28.86
CA LEU A 8 -13.48 -7.08 27.58
C LEU A 8 -12.42 -7.43 26.51
N VAL A 9 -11.30 -8.01 26.93
CA VAL A 9 -10.25 -8.43 26.00
C VAL A 9 -10.35 -9.95 25.80
N ILE A 10 -10.89 -10.36 24.68
CA ILE A 10 -10.87 -11.76 24.27
C ILE A 10 -9.55 -11.96 23.52
N THR A 11 -8.67 -12.77 24.14
CA THR A 11 -7.41 -13.17 23.50
C THR A 11 -7.63 -14.53 22.85
N ASN A 12 -7.53 -14.58 21.52
CA ASN A 12 -7.49 -15.86 20.80
C ASN A 12 -6.04 -16.34 20.73
N ASN A 13 -5.82 -17.57 21.15
CA ASN A 13 -4.54 -18.25 21.01
C ASN A 13 -4.61 -19.21 19.81
N ILE A 14 -4.12 -18.77 18.66
CA ILE A 14 -4.02 -19.59 17.45
C ILE A 14 -2.76 -20.45 17.59
N THR A 15 -2.95 -21.76 17.69
CA THR A 15 -1.84 -22.72 17.80
C THR A 15 -1.43 -23.20 16.40
N GLN A 16 -0.20 -23.76 16.30
CA GLN A 16 0.26 -24.37 15.05
C GLN A 16 -0.65 -25.52 14.61
N ASP A 17 -1.12 -26.35 15.55
CA ASP A 17 -2.03 -27.46 15.26
C ASP A 17 -3.34 -26.96 14.61
N TYR A 18 -3.85 -25.80 15.05
CA TYR A 18 -5.05 -25.21 14.43
C TYR A 18 -4.76 -24.71 13.00
N VAL A 19 -3.60 -24.08 12.78
CA VAL A 19 -3.18 -23.64 11.45
C VAL A 19 -3.02 -24.85 10.52
N ASP A 20 -2.40 -25.93 10.99
CA ASP A 20 -2.19 -27.15 10.23
C ASP A 20 -3.53 -27.84 9.90
N PHE A 21 -4.47 -27.85 10.85
CA PHE A 21 -5.83 -28.34 10.61
C PHE A 21 -6.54 -27.53 9.51
N VAL A 22 -6.47 -26.19 9.58
CA VAL A 22 -7.11 -25.33 8.57
C VAL A 22 -6.47 -25.55 7.20
N LYS A 23 -5.14 -25.65 7.13
CA LYS A 23 -4.41 -25.90 5.87
C LYS A 23 -4.71 -27.28 5.27
N ALA A 24 -5.12 -28.24 6.08
CA ALA A 24 -5.46 -29.60 5.66
C ALA A 24 -6.92 -29.74 5.18
N LEU A 25 -7.72 -28.67 5.22
CA LEU A 25 -9.10 -28.72 4.73
C LEU A 25 -9.13 -29.08 3.24
N PRO A 26 -10.01 -30.01 2.84
CA PRO A 26 -10.15 -30.38 1.44
C PRO A 26 -10.72 -29.21 0.62
N ARG A 27 -10.35 -29.15 -0.66
CA ARG A 27 -10.76 -28.06 -1.57
C ARG A 27 -12.29 -27.99 -1.76
N GLU A 28 -13.00 -29.09 -1.56
CA GLU A 28 -14.47 -29.15 -1.59
C GLU A 28 -15.11 -28.35 -0.43
N ASP A 29 -14.39 -28.20 0.69
CA ASP A 29 -14.85 -27.46 1.88
C ASP A 29 -14.33 -26.02 1.90
N ALA A 30 -13.19 -25.75 1.27
CA ALA A 30 -12.58 -24.42 1.24
C ALA A 30 -11.90 -24.15 -0.12
N ALA A 31 -12.45 -23.24 -0.90
CA ALA A 31 -11.93 -22.90 -2.23
C ALA A 31 -10.50 -22.32 -2.16
N ALA A 32 -10.21 -21.55 -1.14
CA ALA A 32 -8.87 -21.05 -0.83
C ALA A 32 -8.70 -20.81 0.67
N ILE A 33 -7.47 -20.88 1.16
CA ILE A 33 -7.11 -20.57 2.54
C ILE A 33 -6.15 -19.39 2.52
N HIS A 34 -6.54 -18.32 3.20
CA HIS A 34 -5.73 -17.12 3.35
C HIS A 34 -5.30 -16.95 4.80
N LEU A 35 -4.00 -16.74 5.02
CA LEU A 35 -3.43 -16.48 6.33
C LEU A 35 -3.08 -15.00 6.42
N ASP A 36 -3.80 -14.25 7.24
CA ASP A 36 -3.52 -12.86 7.51
C ASP A 36 -2.76 -12.72 8.84
N TYR A 37 -1.55 -12.18 8.76
CA TYR A 37 -0.68 -11.96 9.92
C TYR A 37 -0.88 -10.58 10.56
N GLY A 38 -1.85 -9.80 10.09
CA GLY A 38 -2.19 -8.49 10.64
C GLY A 38 -1.09 -7.43 10.45
N LEU A 39 -0.23 -7.56 9.45
CA LEU A 39 0.83 -6.62 9.16
C LEU A 39 0.28 -5.44 8.35
N ASP A 40 0.57 -4.21 8.79
CA ASP A 40 0.40 -3.02 7.96
C ASP A 40 1.63 -2.85 7.06
N ALA A 41 1.57 -3.46 5.88
CA ALA A 41 2.66 -3.43 4.92
C ALA A 41 3.01 -2.00 4.43
N GLY A 42 2.07 -1.05 4.52
CA GLY A 42 2.28 0.32 4.06
C GLY A 42 3.41 1.06 4.77
N ASN A 43 3.72 0.71 6.02
CA ASN A 43 4.86 1.28 6.74
C ASN A 43 6.20 0.73 6.26
N ASN A 44 6.22 -0.51 5.82
CA ASN A 44 7.42 -1.27 5.49
C ASN A 44 7.76 -1.21 4.00
N ILE A 45 6.81 -0.82 3.14
CA ILE A 45 7.01 -0.75 1.69
C ILE A 45 7.37 0.67 1.30
N TYR A 46 8.46 0.79 0.56
CA TYR A 46 9.02 2.03 0.06
C TYR A 46 9.05 1.98 -1.47
N THR A 47 8.90 3.15 -2.08
CA THR A 47 9.00 3.32 -3.53
C THR A 47 9.54 4.70 -3.85
N ASP A 48 9.98 4.89 -5.07
CA ASP A 48 10.41 6.19 -5.56
C ASP A 48 9.23 7.14 -5.70
N PHE A 49 9.37 8.30 -5.11
CA PHE A 49 8.38 9.37 -5.11
C PHE A 49 9.03 10.67 -5.52
N LYS A 50 8.31 11.48 -6.29
CA LYS A 50 8.75 12.80 -6.74
C LYS A 50 7.79 13.87 -6.23
N ALA A 51 8.32 14.99 -5.75
CA ALA A 51 7.52 16.16 -5.45
C ALA A 51 7.10 16.89 -6.74
N GLU A 52 8.05 17.12 -7.66
CA GLU A 52 7.86 17.79 -8.93
C GLU A 52 7.95 16.78 -10.07
N HIS A 53 7.27 17.06 -11.20
CA HIS A 53 7.25 16.20 -12.39
C HIS A 53 8.68 15.86 -12.86
N ASP A 54 9.53 16.86 -13.02
CA ASP A 54 10.94 16.71 -13.43
C ASP A 54 11.91 16.61 -12.24
N GLY A 55 11.37 16.50 -11.02
CA GLY A 55 12.15 16.45 -9.79
C GLY A 55 12.92 15.16 -9.58
N GLN A 56 13.83 15.20 -8.61
CA GLN A 56 14.57 14.01 -8.18
C GLN A 56 13.64 13.10 -7.37
N ALA A 57 13.68 11.81 -7.68
CA ALA A 57 12.97 10.81 -6.90
C ALA A 57 13.63 10.63 -5.52
N GLN A 58 12.81 10.45 -4.51
CA GLN A 58 13.21 10.06 -3.16
C GLN A 58 12.53 8.74 -2.81
N ASN A 59 13.29 7.79 -2.30
CA ASN A 59 12.70 6.54 -1.84
C ASN A 59 11.94 6.79 -0.52
N MET A 60 10.63 6.60 -0.53
CA MET A 60 9.74 6.94 0.58
C MET A 60 8.77 5.80 0.86
N SER A 61 8.42 5.63 2.15
CA SER A 61 7.38 4.68 2.51
C SER A 61 6.01 5.10 1.98
N LEU A 62 5.16 4.13 1.67
CA LEU A 62 3.79 4.39 1.22
C LEU A 62 2.99 5.17 2.26
N THR A 63 3.27 4.97 3.55
CA THR A 63 2.67 5.76 4.65
C THR A 63 3.11 7.22 4.61
N ALA A 64 4.38 7.50 4.31
CA ALA A 64 4.87 8.88 4.19
C ALA A 64 4.24 9.57 2.97
N ILE A 65 4.21 8.92 1.81
CA ILE A 65 3.56 9.41 0.59
C ILE A 65 2.08 9.73 0.87
N ARG A 66 1.36 8.81 1.51
CA ARG A 66 -0.03 9.04 1.94
C ARG A 66 -0.18 10.27 2.83
N THR A 67 0.74 10.46 3.76
CA THR A 67 0.72 11.61 4.68
C THR A 67 0.86 12.92 3.91
N ILE A 68 1.75 12.97 2.92
CA ILE A 68 1.90 14.11 2.02
C ILE A 68 0.56 14.40 1.31
N TYR A 69 -0.02 13.42 0.63
CA TYR A 69 -1.28 13.63 -0.10
C TYR A 69 -2.45 14.01 0.82
N THR A 70 -2.51 13.42 2.03
CA THR A 70 -3.52 13.80 3.03
C THR A 70 -3.36 15.26 3.45
N ALA A 71 -2.13 15.73 3.66
CA ALA A 71 -1.84 17.12 4.02
C ALA A 71 -2.20 18.08 2.87
N VAL A 72 -1.75 17.75 1.66
CA VAL A 72 -2.02 18.55 0.46
C VAL A 72 -3.51 18.68 0.19
N LEU A 73 -4.28 17.58 0.25
CA LEU A 73 -5.73 17.62 0.03
C LEU A 73 -6.48 18.44 1.06
N LYS A 74 -6.02 18.49 2.32
CA LYS A 74 -6.63 19.31 3.38
C LYS A 74 -6.61 20.81 3.07
N GLU A 75 -5.62 21.27 2.31
CA GLU A 75 -5.50 22.67 1.89
C GLU A 75 -6.36 23.01 0.66
N THR A 76 -7.12 22.04 0.13
CA THR A 76 -7.95 22.21 -1.05
C THR A 76 -9.45 22.15 -0.68
N LYS A 77 -10.33 22.51 -1.64
CA LYS A 77 -11.77 22.32 -1.53
C LYS A 77 -12.19 20.84 -1.39
N PHE A 78 -11.25 19.90 -1.60
CA PHE A 78 -11.44 18.46 -1.41
C PHE A 78 -11.01 17.96 -0.03
N ALA A 79 -10.81 18.86 0.95
CA ALA A 79 -10.42 18.51 2.33
C ALA A 79 -11.31 17.42 2.97
N GLN A 80 -12.60 17.42 2.65
CA GLN A 80 -13.53 16.38 3.12
C GLN A 80 -13.17 14.96 2.67
N TYR A 81 -12.46 14.82 1.55
CA TYR A 81 -12.02 13.53 1.02
C TYR A 81 -10.66 13.07 1.56
N ALA A 82 -9.94 13.93 2.28
CA ALA A 82 -8.65 13.56 2.88
C ALA A 82 -8.75 12.33 3.82
N THR A 83 -9.90 12.13 4.45
CA THR A 83 -10.18 10.94 5.28
C THR A 83 -10.24 9.66 4.46
N TYR A 84 -10.71 9.71 3.21
CA TYR A 84 -10.74 8.54 2.32
C TYR A 84 -9.33 8.10 1.95
N VAL A 85 -8.40 9.04 1.77
CA VAL A 85 -6.96 8.75 1.54
C VAL A 85 -6.40 7.91 2.68
N THR A 86 -6.78 8.25 3.91
CA THR A 86 -6.33 7.52 5.10
C THR A 86 -6.83 6.07 5.12
N ASN A 87 -8.03 5.82 4.61
CA ASN A 87 -8.65 4.49 4.63
C ASN A 87 -8.19 3.59 3.46
N LEU A 88 -7.59 4.16 2.42
CA LEU A 88 -7.12 3.41 1.24
C LEU A 88 -5.79 2.68 1.44
N THR A 89 -5.19 2.76 2.61
CA THR A 89 -3.84 2.25 2.88
C THR A 89 -3.71 0.76 3.04
N GLN A 90 -4.79 0.02 3.03
CA GLN A 90 -4.75 -1.45 3.05
C GLN A 90 -4.80 -2.03 1.63
N ASN A 91 -4.05 -1.43 0.71
CA ASN A 91 -4.03 -1.87 -0.69
C ASN A 91 -3.15 -3.10 -0.90
N PHE A 92 -2.15 -3.32 -0.02
CA PHE A 92 -1.34 -4.52 -0.03
C PHE A 92 -2.00 -5.62 0.80
N ARG A 93 -2.26 -6.74 0.16
CA ARG A 93 -2.81 -7.94 0.80
C ARG A 93 -2.04 -9.14 0.32
N GLN A 94 -1.85 -10.10 1.18
CA GLN A 94 -1.31 -11.39 0.77
C GLN A 94 -2.28 -12.05 -0.22
N ALA A 95 -1.77 -12.45 -1.37
CA ALA A 95 -2.54 -13.23 -2.33
C ALA A 95 -2.73 -14.67 -1.84
N PRO A 96 -3.86 -15.31 -2.16
CA PRO A 96 -3.99 -16.77 -2.00
C PRO A 96 -2.89 -17.47 -2.81
N SER A 97 -2.35 -18.56 -2.26
CA SER A 97 -1.28 -19.34 -2.92
C SER A 97 -1.81 -20.38 -3.92
N ASP A 98 -3.10 -20.42 -4.19
CA ASP A 98 -3.74 -21.36 -5.11
C ASP A 98 -3.97 -20.70 -6.47
N ASP A 99 -3.15 -21.04 -7.45
CA ASP A 99 -3.23 -20.50 -8.82
C ASP A 99 -4.55 -20.80 -9.50
N ALA A 100 -5.14 -21.96 -9.24
CA ALA A 100 -6.43 -22.30 -9.82
C ALA A 100 -7.53 -21.41 -9.27
N TYR A 101 -7.47 -21.06 -7.97
CA TYR A 101 -8.37 -20.08 -7.39
C TYR A 101 -8.16 -18.69 -8.00
N LEU A 102 -6.90 -18.26 -8.12
CA LEU A 102 -6.59 -16.94 -8.70
C LEU A 102 -7.08 -16.83 -10.16
N THR A 103 -6.84 -17.84 -10.97
CA THR A 103 -7.28 -17.87 -12.38
C THR A 103 -8.78 -18.04 -12.58
N GLU A 104 -9.50 -18.54 -11.59
CA GLU A 104 -10.97 -18.56 -11.57
C GLU A 104 -11.57 -17.18 -11.22
N GLN A 105 -10.84 -16.36 -10.46
CA GLN A 105 -11.32 -15.06 -9.97
C GLN A 105 -10.84 -13.88 -10.82
N TYR A 106 -9.68 -14.00 -11.46
CA TYR A 106 -9.01 -12.91 -12.18
C TYR A 106 -8.53 -13.37 -13.55
N ASP A 107 -8.65 -12.49 -14.51
CA ASP A 107 -8.01 -12.65 -15.82
C ASP A 107 -6.60 -12.06 -15.78
N LEU A 108 -5.59 -12.84 -16.18
CA LEU A 108 -4.22 -12.35 -16.33
C LEU A 108 -4.14 -11.48 -17.59
N ILE A 109 -3.77 -10.20 -17.41
CA ILE A 109 -3.69 -9.24 -18.51
C ILE A 109 -2.24 -9.15 -19.01
N GLU A 110 -1.28 -9.02 -18.11
CA GLU A 110 0.15 -8.86 -18.41
C GLU A 110 0.99 -9.47 -17.30
N GLY A 111 2.21 -9.91 -17.61
CA GLY A 111 3.13 -10.50 -16.63
C GLY A 111 2.77 -11.93 -16.22
N GLY A 112 2.71 -12.19 -14.93
CA GLY A 112 2.43 -13.50 -14.34
C GLY A 112 1.75 -13.43 -12.98
N LEU A 113 1.38 -14.60 -12.44
CA LEU A 113 0.94 -14.69 -11.04
C LEU A 113 2.17 -14.65 -10.13
N ALA A 114 2.02 -13.99 -8.99
CA ALA A 114 3.06 -13.96 -7.96
C ALA A 114 3.14 -15.32 -7.24
N HIS A 115 4.32 -15.91 -7.20
CA HIS A 115 4.58 -17.20 -6.55
C HIS A 115 5.59 -17.11 -5.41
N ALA A 116 6.34 -16.01 -5.36
CA ALA A 116 7.33 -15.73 -4.32
C ALA A 116 6.88 -14.61 -3.38
N ALA A 117 7.49 -14.53 -2.21
CA ALA A 117 7.15 -13.52 -1.20
C ALA A 117 7.59 -12.10 -1.59
N ASP A 118 8.48 -11.99 -2.56
CA ASP A 118 9.03 -10.78 -3.15
C ASP A 118 8.38 -10.40 -4.49
N GLU A 119 7.27 -11.03 -4.84
CA GLU A 119 6.51 -10.71 -6.03
C GLU A 119 5.17 -10.07 -5.68
N VAL A 120 4.79 -9.04 -6.43
CA VAL A 120 3.52 -8.32 -6.24
C VAL A 120 2.69 -8.31 -7.51
N MET A 121 1.37 -8.31 -7.36
CA MET A 121 0.41 -8.21 -8.44
C MET A 121 -0.42 -6.95 -8.29
N ILE A 122 -0.68 -6.26 -9.41
CA ILE A 122 -1.62 -5.14 -9.45
C ILE A 122 -2.96 -5.67 -9.94
N VAL A 123 -4.01 -5.46 -9.14
CA VAL A 123 -5.38 -5.85 -9.50
C VAL A 123 -6.11 -4.63 -10.03
N VAL A 124 -6.56 -4.71 -11.27
CA VAL A 124 -7.38 -3.68 -11.93
C VAL A 124 -8.85 -4.10 -11.97
N ASN A 125 -9.76 -3.16 -12.19
CA ASN A 125 -11.16 -3.49 -12.39
C ASN A 125 -11.41 -4.08 -13.80
N LYS A 126 -12.64 -4.50 -14.08
CA LYS A 126 -13.05 -5.08 -15.39
C LYS A 126 -12.85 -4.17 -16.61
N ASN A 127 -12.66 -2.87 -16.39
CA ASN A 127 -12.40 -1.90 -17.44
C ASN A 127 -10.90 -1.59 -17.56
N THR A 128 -10.03 -2.31 -16.86
CA THR A 128 -8.59 -2.06 -16.77
C THR A 128 -8.26 -0.68 -16.17
N GLU A 129 -9.04 -0.26 -15.17
CA GLU A 129 -8.88 1.04 -14.51
C GLU A 129 -8.33 0.89 -13.09
N LEU A 130 -7.49 1.84 -12.70
CA LEU A 130 -7.02 2.09 -11.34
C LEU A 130 -7.49 3.49 -10.92
N THR A 131 -7.65 3.71 -9.64
CA THR A 131 -7.97 5.06 -9.16
C THR A 131 -6.71 5.92 -9.11
N ASP A 132 -6.84 7.21 -9.48
CA ASP A 132 -5.73 8.17 -9.41
C ASP A 132 -5.09 8.22 -8.03
N LEU A 133 -5.92 8.06 -7.01
CA LEU A 133 -5.45 8.06 -5.63
C LEU A 133 -4.58 6.84 -5.30
N LEU A 134 -4.91 5.65 -5.83
CA LEU A 134 -4.07 4.47 -5.70
C LEU A 134 -2.75 4.66 -6.45
N LEU A 135 -2.81 5.15 -7.68
CA LEU A 135 -1.63 5.44 -8.50
C LEU A 135 -0.71 6.46 -7.82
N ALA A 136 -1.29 7.52 -7.22
CA ALA A 136 -0.55 8.49 -6.44
C ALA A 136 0.14 7.86 -5.22
N GLN A 137 -0.57 7.03 -4.45
CA GLN A 137 -0.01 6.36 -3.27
C GLN A 137 1.11 5.39 -3.61
N LEU A 138 1.02 4.73 -4.76
CA LEU A 138 2.06 3.84 -5.27
C LEU A 138 3.21 4.61 -5.96
N GLY A 139 3.16 5.95 -5.99
CA GLY A 139 4.20 6.82 -6.54
C GLY A 139 4.25 6.88 -8.07
N TYR A 140 3.18 6.46 -8.78
CA TYR A 140 3.10 6.60 -10.25
C TYR A 140 2.88 8.05 -10.70
N TYR A 141 2.30 8.89 -9.84
CA TYR A 141 2.24 10.33 -10.00
C TYR A 141 3.27 11.01 -9.10
N SER A 142 3.88 12.10 -9.59
CA SER A 142 4.50 13.07 -8.71
C SER A 142 3.42 13.81 -7.89
N GLN A 143 3.81 14.52 -6.83
CA GLN A 143 2.87 15.35 -6.09
C GLN A 143 2.27 16.44 -6.99
N GLU A 144 3.08 17.04 -7.87
CA GLU A 144 2.67 18.07 -8.83
C GLU A 144 1.63 17.52 -9.82
N GLU A 145 1.89 16.36 -10.45
CA GLU A 145 0.93 15.72 -11.36
C GLU A 145 -0.39 15.38 -10.65
N PHE A 146 -0.34 14.84 -9.44
CA PHE A 146 -1.55 14.57 -8.66
C PHE A 146 -2.32 15.86 -8.34
N MET A 147 -1.63 16.94 -7.96
CA MET A 147 -2.27 18.23 -7.73
C MET A 147 -2.88 18.79 -8.99
N ASN A 148 -2.25 18.58 -10.14
CA ASN A 148 -2.80 18.97 -11.43
C ASN A 148 -4.15 18.28 -11.71
N LEU A 149 -4.32 17.00 -11.38
CA LEU A 149 -5.62 16.32 -11.44
C LEU A 149 -6.67 16.97 -10.54
N VAL A 150 -6.27 17.39 -9.34
CA VAL A 150 -7.15 18.12 -8.40
C VAL A 150 -7.56 19.47 -8.97
N TYR A 151 -6.64 20.19 -9.61
CA TYR A 151 -6.92 21.47 -10.28
C TYR A 151 -7.87 21.28 -11.46
N LYS A 152 -7.64 20.26 -12.32
CA LYS A 152 -8.54 19.89 -13.41
C LYS A 152 -9.95 19.63 -12.91
N ALA A 153 -10.10 18.77 -11.89
CA ALA A 153 -11.40 18.43 -11.31
C ALA A 153 -12.12 19.61 -10.65
N SER A 154 -11.42 20.71 -10.43
CA SER A 154 -11.94 21.90 -9.76
C SER A 154 -12.10 23.11 -10.66
N ASP A 155 -11.82 23.00 -11.95
CA ASP A 155 -11.73 24.14 -12.90
C ASP A 155 -10.82 25.25 -12.35
N ASP A 156 -9.70 24.85 -11.73
CA ASP A 156 -8.76 25.78 -11.12
C ASP A 156 -7.83 26.37 -12.20
N PRO A 157 -7.54 27.68 -12.17
CA PRO A 157 -6.61 28.31 -13.16
C PRO A 157 -5.15 27.81 -13.04
N LEU A 158 -4.80 27.07 -12.01
CA LEU A 158 -3.49 26.43 -11.86
C LEU A 158 -3.36 25.13 -12.64
N TYR A 159 -4.45 24.66 -13.28
CA TYR A 159 -4.39 23.47 -14.12
C TYR A 159 -3.47 23.69 -15.34
N ASP A 160 -2.59 22.73 -15.57
CA ASP A 160 -1.65 22.68 -16.69
C ASP A 160 -1.88 21.39 -17.52
N GLU A 161 -2.36 21.56 -18.74
CA GLU A 161 -2.64 20.42 -19.66
C GLU A 161 -1.38 19.60 -19.98
N SER A 162 -0.19 20.19 -19.91
CA SER A 162 1.08 19.50 -20.18
C SER A 162 1.45 18.45 -19.11
N LEU A 163 0.87 18.54 -17.92
CA LEU A 163 1.06 17.60 -16.82
C LEU A 163 -0.03 16.50 -16.76
N ASP A 164 -0.99 16.52 -17.69
CA ASP A 164 -2.05 15.51 -17.73
C ASP A 164 -1.50 14.15 -18.14
N LYS A 165 -1.69 13.17 -17.26
CA LYS A 165 -1.37 11.77 -17.51
C LYS A 165 -2.58 10.90 -17.20
N GLU A 166 -3.36 10.59 -18.21
CA GLU A 166 -4.61 9.83 -18.08
C GLU A 166 -4.42 8.32 -18.28
N ARG A 167 -3.26 7.90 -18.77
CA ARG A 167 -3.00 6.49 -19.12
C ARG A 167 -1.60 6.09 -18.73
N PHE A 168 -1.49 4.87 -18.25
CA PHE A 168 -0.23 4.19 -18.00
C PHE A 168 -0.15 2.95 -18.88
N SER A 169 1.01 2.70 -19.47
CA SER A 169 1.27 1.44 -20.15
C SER A 169 1.42 0.30 -19.14
N TYR A 170 1.21 -0.93 -19.57
CA TYR A 170 1.44 -2.08 -18.70
C TYR A 170 2.90 -2.18 -18.25
N ASP A 171 3.84 -1.86 -19.14
CA ASP A 171 5.28 -1.85 -18.80
C ASP A 171 5.60 -0.84 -17.69
N GLU A 172 4.95 0.34 -17.68
CA GLU A 172 5.11 1.32 -16.60
C GLU A 172 4.55 0.79 -15.28
N LEU A 173 3.43 0.07 -15.32
CA LEU A 173 2.79 -0.46 -14.11
C LEU A 173 3.57 -1.65 -13.56
N VAL A 174 3.96 -2.61 -14.41
CA VAL A 174 4.67 -3.84 -14.02
C VAL A 174 6.15 -3.59 -13.72
N GLY A 175 6.76 -2.61 -14.38
CA GLY A 175 8.18 -2.29 -14.21
C GLY A 175 8.52 -1.46 -12.96
N ARG A 176 7.56 -1.21 -12.07
CA ARG A 176 7.82 -0.43 -10.88
C ARG A 176 8.29 -1.31 -9.73
N SER A 177 9.44 -0.98 -9.16
CA SER A 177 10.00 -1.66 -8.00
C SER A 177 9.52 -1.04 -6.70
N PHE A 178 9.33 -1.88 -5.71
CA PHE A 178 9.11 -1.52 -4.32
C PHE A 178 10.20 -2.17 -3.47
N VAL A 179 10.49 -1.61 -2.31
CA VAL A 179 11.45 -2.20 -1.37
C VAL A 179 10.74 -2.36 -0.03
N TRP A 180 10.75 -3.56 0.50
CA TRP A 180 10.27 -3.83 1.84
C TRP A 180 11.42 -3.80 2.83
N TYR A 181 11.25 -3.08 3.96
CA TYR A 181 12.22 -3.04 5.05
C TYR A 181 11.60 -3.62 6.34
N PRO A 182 12.37 -4.38 7.14
CA PRO A 182 11.90 -4.93 8.41
C PRO A 182 11.67 -3.84 9.46
N ASN A 183 10.85 -4.13 10.48
CA ASN A 183 10.45 -3.18 11.50
C ASN A 183 11.63 -2.60 12.31
N ASP A 184 12.67 -3.38 12.55
CA ASP A 184 13.87 -2.96 13.29
C ASP A 184 14.75 -1.97 12.49
N GLU A 185 14.56 -1.89 11.18
CA GLU A 185 15.20 -0.87 10.34
C GLU A 185 14.37 0.44 10.33
N ILE A 186 13.04 0.34 10.24
CA ILE A 186 12.19 1.52 10.05
C ILE A 186 11.76 2.20 11.35
N PHE A 187 11.80 1.51 12.49
CA PHE A 187 11.48 2.07 13.79
C PHE A 187 12.70 2.09 14.72
N LEU A 188 13.19 3.29 14.99
CA LEU A 188 14.30 3.49 15.93
C LEU A 188 13.79 3.88 17.30
N ALA A 189 14.44 3.38 18.37
CA ALA A 189 14.14 3.79 19.73
C ALA A 189 14.43 5.30 19.90
N SER A 190 13.48 6.00 20.51
CA SER A 190 13.59 7.43 20.83
C SER A 190 13.73 7.64 22.32
N ALA A 191 14.51 8.64 22.71
CA ALA A 191 14.62 9.06 24.10
C ALA A 191 13.37 9.81 24.63
N ASN A 192 12.41 10.12 23.75
CA ASN A 192 11.17 10.79 24.13
C ASN A 192 10.16 9.79 24.70
N PRO A 193 9.79 9.87 26.00
CA PRO A 193 8.86 8.92 26.63
C PRO A 193 7.44 8.99 26.05
N PHE A 194 7.05 10.08 25.38
CA PHE A 194 5.75 10.25 24.74
C PHE A 194 5.74 9.78 23.28
N SER A 195 6.93 9.54 22.70
CA SER A 195 7.10 8.96 21.37
C SER A 195 8.32 8.03 21.41
N PRO A 196 8.13 6.80 21.92
CA PRO A 196 9.26 5.90 22.21
C PRO A 196 9.99 5.42 20.95
N PHE A 197 9.43 5.63 19.78
CA PHE A 197 10.04 5.27 18.50
C PHE A 197 9.99 6.44 17.53
N THR A 198 11.03 6.55 16.70
CA THR A 198 11.09 7.42 15.52
C THR A 198 10.88 6.56 14.29
N TYR A 199 10.03 7.02 13.38
CA TYR A 199 9.74 6.33 12.13
C TYR A 199 10.57 6.94 10.97
N HIS A 200 11.22 6.07 10.20
CA HIS A 200 11.94 6.45 9.00
C HIS A 200 10.98 6.56 7.81
N ALA A 201 10.66 7.80 7.40
CA ALA A 201 9.80 8.07 6.25
C ALA A 201 10.52 7.83 4.90
N TYR A 202 11.85 7.94 4.89
CA TYR A 202 12.73 7.82 3.73
C TYR A 202 13.57 6.56 3.82
N GLY A 203 13.82 5.93 2.67
CA GLY A 203 14.64 4.72 2.57
C GLY A 203 16.15 5.00 2.57
N GLU A 204 16.56 6.27 2.46
CA GLU A 204 17.97 6.62 2.49
C GLU A 204 18.62 6.22 3.83
N GLY A 205 19.68 5.42 3.75
CA GLY A 205 20.41 4.93 4.92
C GLY A 205 19.80 3.70 5.60
N LEU A 206 18.68 3.18 5.10
CA LEU A 206 18.14 1.88 5.54
C LEU A 206 18.91 0.75 4.86
N GLU A 207 19.10 -0.34 5.59
CA GLU A 207 19.76 -1.56 5.14
C GLU A 207 18.76 -2.73 5.12
N ASN A 208 19.20 -3.91 4.65
CA ASN A 208 18.40 -5.15 4.66
C ASN A 208 17.04 -5.06 3.95
N GLY A 209 16.90 -4.16 2.97
CA GLY A 209 15.72 -4.07 2.12
C GLY A 209 15.58 -5.30 1.21
N ILE A 210 14.34 -5.72 0.98
CA ILE A 210 13.97 -6.76 0.01
C ILE A 210 13.23 -6.07 -1.13
N GLU A 211 13.74 -6.18 -2.34
CA GLU A 211 13.08 -5.69 -3.54
C GLU A 211 11.87 -6.57 -3.85
N LEU A 212 10.73 -5.91 -4.14
CA LEU A 212 9.47 -6.54 -4.50
C LEU A 212 9.15 -6.29 -5.96
#